data_cb86d5f5d967b7c8bdfdecd9a1a0ece8
#
_entry.id   cb86d5f5d967b7c8bdfdecd9a1a0ece8
#
_cell.length_a   1.000
_cell.length_b   1.000
_cell.length_c   1.000
_cell.angle_alpha   90.00
_cell.angle_beta   90.00
_cell.angle_gamma   90.00
#
_symmetry.space_group_name_H-M   'P 1'
#
loop_
_entity.id
_entity.type
_entity.pdbx_description
1 polymer ?
#
loop_
_entity_poly.entity_id
_entity_poly.type
_entity_poly.pdbx_seq_one_letter_code
_entity_poly.pdbx_strand_id
1 'polypeptide(L)'
;ILDSIDRTTEAGKRNYCMILLSVTGGLRIIELQRADIQDMQTIRGERVLYIQGKGRDEKDEFVKLPKEVAAALDIYLMSRGACKKEDPLFSSTGNRANGCRLTEPSISRIIKNVFKTAGYDCDKLTAHSLRHTSNTLLFKAGADLYTVQRHARHADPKTTEIYLHAADRENDRSEQQIYDRIFEPEKKDVAKEAYSLIQGLSEAEQQKVLSYIKELKKAI
;
A
#
# COMPACT_ATOMS: atom_id res chain seq x y z
N ILE A 1 14.72 -2.23 -4.06
CA ILE A 1 14.52 -3.71 -4.03
C ILE A 1 14.02 -4.22 -5.37
N LEU A 2 12.93 -3.69 -5.92
CA LEU A 2 12.40 -4.16 -7.21
C LEU A 2 13.41 -3.98 -8.36
N ASP A 3 14.15 -2.88 -8.37
CA ASP A 3 15.14 -2.55 -9.40
C ASP A 3 16.42 -3.42 -9.31
N SER A 4 16.69 -4.04 -8.15
CA SER A 4 17.83 -4.94 -7.96
C SER A 4 17.59 -6.36 -8.48
N ILE A 5 16.37 -6.68 -8.94
CA ILE A 5 16.02 -8.01 -9.42
C ILE A 5 16.34 -8.11 -10.93
N ASP A 6 17.22 -9.02 -11.27
CA ASP A 6 17.51 -9.33 -12.68
C ASP A 6 16.33 -10.02 -13.36
N ARG A 7 15.59 -9.28 -14.19
CA ARG A 7 14.42 -9.76 -14.93
C ARG A 7 14.73 -10.36 -16.29
N THR A 8 15.99 -10.63 -16.60
CA THR A 8 16.37 -11.31 -17.86
C THR A 8 16.09 -12.81 -17.77
N THR A 9 16.19 -13.39 -16.57
CA THR A 9 15.99 -14.81 -16.30
C THR A 9 14.54 -15.12 -15.87
N GLU A 10 14.09 -16.36 -16.10
CA GLU A 10 12.79 -16.86 -15.59
C GLU A 10 12.69 -16.72 -14.06
N ALA A 11 13.74 -17.14 -13.34
CA ALA A 11 13.81 -17.05 -11.89
C ALA A 11 13.68 -15.60 -11.41
N GLY A 12 14.33 -14.67 -12.08
CA GLY A 12 14.25 -13.26 -11.74
C GLY A 12 12.86 -12.67 -11.99
N LYS A 13 12.23 -12.99 -13.13
CA LYS A 13 10.83 -12.59 -13.41
C LYS A 13 9.87 -13.13 -12.36
N ARG A 14 10.00 -14.40 -11.97
CA ARG A 14 9.25 -15.03 -10.88
C ARG A 14 9.43 -14.26 -9.56
N ASN A 15 10.68 -14.02 -9.19
CA ASN A 15 11.02 -13.35 -7.93
C ASN A 15 10.46 -11.94 -7.89
N TYR A 16 10.56 -11.21 -9.02
CA TYR A 16 9.95 -9.89 -9.18
C TYR A 16 8.45 -9.92 -8.94
N CYS A 17 7.73 -10.88 -9.56
CA CYS A 17 6.27 -11.02 -9.38
C CYS A 17 5.90 -11.34 -7.93
N MET A 18 6.65 -12.23 -7.25
CA MET A 18 6.39 -12.55 -5.84
C MET A 18 6.56 -11.33 -4.92
N ILE A 19 7.64 -10.55 -5.10
CA ILE A 19 7.85 -9.32 -4.32
C ILE A 19 6.76 -8.30 -4.63
N LEU A 20 6.45 -8.10 -5.91
CA LEU A 20 5.45 -7.13 -6.35
C LEU A 20 4.06 -7.44 -5.76
N LEU A 21 3.62 -8.69 -5.83
CA LEU A 21 2.36 -9.14 -5.22
C LEU A 21 2.36 -9.00 -3.69
N SER A 22 3.50 -9.28 -3.04
CA SER A 22 3.62 -9.13 -1.58
C SER A 22 3.48 -7.67 -1.15
N VAL A 23 3.98 -6.72 -1.95
CA VAL A 23 3.93 -5.28 -1.63
C VAL A 23 2.62 -4.65 -2.09
N THR A 24 2.09 -5.00 -3.28
CA THR A 24 0.86 -4.38 -3.80
C THR A 24 -0.40 -5.03 -3.26
N GLY A 25 -0.41 -6.37 -3.11
CA GLY A 25 -1.58 -7.15 -2.65
C GLY A 25 -1.47 -7.61 -1.19
N GLY A 26 -0.37 -7.30 -0.50
CA GLY A 26 -0.14 -7.72 0.87
C GLY A 26 -0.16 -9.25 1.06
N LEU A 27 0.28 -10.05 0.07
CA LEU A 27 0.19 -11.50 0.13
C LEU A 27 1.12 -12.10 1.18
N ARG A 28 0.61 -13.14 1.86
CA ARG A 28 1.39 -14.00 2.75
C ARG A 28 2.16 -15.06 1.95
N ILE A 29 3.25 -15.60 2.51
CA ILE A 29 4.02 -16.70 1.87
C ILE A 29 3.11 -17.87 1.50
N ILE A 30 2.21 -18.29 2.39
CA ILE A 30 1.29 -19.40 2.15
C ILE A 30 0.33 -19.12 0.99
N GLU A 31 -0.10 -17.85 0.82
CA GLU A 31 -0.96 -17.42 -0.28
C GLU A 31 -0.19 -17.47 -1.63
N LEU A 32 1.07 -17.03 -1.64
CA LEU A 32 1.96 -17.19 -2.80
C LEU A 32 2.23 -18.66 -3.14
N GLN A 33 2.46 -19.49 -2.11
CA GLN A 33 2.77 -20.89 -2.28
C GLN A 33 1.59 -21.68 -2.86
N ARG A 34 0.35 -21.36 -2.45
CA ARG A 34 -0.87 -22.07 -2.86
C ARG A 34 -1.46 -21.58 -4.19
N ALA A 35 -0.98 -20.45 -4.71
CA ALA A 35 -1.51 -19.88 -5.95
C ALA A 35 -1.23 -20.80 -7.15
N ASP A 36 -2.26 -21.01 -7.98
CA ASP A 36 -2.22 -21.71 -9.25
C ASP A 36 -2.46 -20.75 -10.40
N ILE A 37 -2.12 -21.14 -11.62
CA ILE A 37 -2.33 -20.29 -12.80
C ILE A 37 -3.82 -20.01 -13.01
N GLN A 38 -4.70 -20.98 -12.77
CA GLN A 38 -6.16 -20.84 -12.88
C GLN A 38 -6.78 -19.85 -11.90
N ASP A 39 -6.06 -19.51 -10.82
CA ASP A 39 -6.55 -18.54 -9.84
C ASP A 39 -6.48 -17.09 -10.37
N MET A 40 -5.73 -16.86 -11.45
CA MET A 40 -5.76 -15.60 -12.17
C MET A 40 -7.01 -15.54 -13.05
N GLN A 41 -7.94 -14.67 -12.69
CA GLN A 41 -9.22 -14.52 -13.37
C GLN A 41 -9.49 -13.06 -13.74
N THR A 42 -10.56 -12.85 -14.49
CA THR A 42 -11.05 -11.51 -14.82
C THR A 42 -12.47 -11.37 -14.29
N ILE A 43 -12.69 -10.38 -13.43
CA ILE A 43 -14.01 -10.05 -12.87
C ILE A 43 -14.36 -8.63 -13.29
N ARG A 44 -15.46 -8.44 -14.01
CA ARG A 44 -15.94 -7.12 -14.48
C ARG A 44 -14.85 -6.30 -15.20
N GLY A 45 -13.99 -6.96 -15.98
CA GLY A 45 -12.90 -6.33 -16.72
C GLY A 45 -11.62 -6.08 -15.91
N GLU A 46 -11.60 -6.38 -14.62
CA GLU A 46 -10.41 -6.27 -13.77
C GLU A 46 -9.75 -7.63 -13.57
N ARG A 47 -8.43 -7.67 -13.70
CA ARG A 47 -7.64 -8.87 -13.39
C ARG A 47 -7.54 -9.05 -11.88
N VAL A 48 -7.75 -10.27 -11.41
CA VAL A 48 -7.69 -10.66 -9.99
C VAL A 48 -6.89 -11.95 -9.82
N LEU A 49 -6.34 -12.16 -8.64
CA LEU A 49 -5.76 -13.43 -8.21
C LEU A 49 -6.56 -13.92 -7.00
N TYR A 50 -7.24 -15.07 -7.15
CA TYR A 50 -7.85 -15.76 -6.02
C TYR A 50 -6.79 -16.35 -5.12
N ILE A 51 -7.00 -16.26 -3.81
CA ILE A 51 -6.05 -16.67 -2.80
C ILE A 51 -6.68 -17.54 -1.73
N GLN A 52 -5.89 -18.49 -1.21
CA GLN A 52 -6.27 -19.33 -0.08
C GLN A 52 -5.50 -18.89 1.16
N GLY A 53 -6.20 -18.27 2.10
CA GLY A 53 -5.64 -17.78 3.36
C GLY A 53 -5.19 -18.92 4.30
N LYS A 54 -4.47 -18.57 5.37
CA LYS A 54 -4.10 -19.51 6.42
C LYS A 54 -5.35 -19.98 7.16
N GLY A 55 -5.49 -21.31 7.32
CA GLY A 55 -6.64 -21.91 8.01
C GLY A 55 -7.93 -21.93 7.19
N ARG A 56 -7.87 -21.68 5.89
CA ARG A 56 -9.00 -21.80 4.96
C ARG A 56 -8.81 -22.98 4.02
N ASP A 57 -9.88 -23.67 3.70
CA ASP A 57 -9.87 -24.81 2.79
C ASP A 57 -10.12 -24.40 1.35
N GLU A 58 -10.72 -23.23 1.12
CA GLU A 58 -11.09 -22.72 -0.19
C GLU A 58 -10.39 -21.39 -0.55
N LYS A 59 -10.37 -21.07 -1.85
CA LYS A 59 -9.89 -19.81 -2.42
C LYS A 59 -11.07 -18.85 -2.58
N ASP A 60 -11.58 -18.34 -1.47
CA ASP A 60 -12.79 -17.50 -1.39
C ASP A 60 -12.51 -16.00 -1.39
N GLU A 61 -11.25 -15.61 -1.25
CA GLU A 61 -10.79 -14.21 -1.30
C GLU A 61 -9.96 -13.96 -2.55
N PHE A 62 -9.91 -12.72 -3.00
CA PHE A 62 -9.05 -12.34 -4.11
C PHE A 62 -8.35 -11.00 -3.87
N VAL A 63 -7.24 -10.79 -4.56
CA VAL A 63 -6.57 -9.50 -4.69
C VAL A 63 -6.69 -8.99 -6.12
N LYS A 64 -6.93 -7.68 -6.28
CA LYS A 64 -6.92 -7.04 -7.59
C LYS A 64 -5.47 -6.93 -8.09
N LEU A 65 -5.29 -7.14 -9.39
CA LEU A 65 -4.01 -7.01 -10.07
C LEU A 65 -4.01 -5.71 -10.89
N PRO A 66 -3.33 -4.64 -10.44
CA PRO A 66 -3.07 -3.49 -11.29
C PRO A 66 -2.46 -3.92 -12.63
N LYS A 67 -2.63 -3.11 -13.68
CA LYS A 67 -2.21 -3.46 -15.05
C LYS A 67 -0.74 -3.86 -15.12
N GLU A 68 0.12 -3.17 -14.41
CA GLU A 68 1.57 -3.40 -14.36
C GLU A 68 1.90 -4.74 -13.66
N VAL A 69 1.14 -5.08 -12.61
CA VAL A 69 1.29 -6.36 -11.88
C VAL A 69 0.82 -7.52 -12.77
N ALA A 70 -0.32 -7.36 -13.42
CA ALA A 70 -0.84 -8.35 -14.36
C ALA A 70 0.13 -8.58 -15.54
N ALA A 71 0.66 -7.50 -16.13
CA ALA A 71 1.63 -7.58 -17.21
C ALA A 71 2.93 -8.29 -16.78
N ALA A 72 3.42 -8.01 -15.57
CA ALA A 72 4.61 -8.70 -15.05
C ALA A 72 4.38 -10.20 -14.88
N LEU A 73 3.20 -10.61 -14.41
CA LEU A 73 2.80 -12.02 -14.30
C LEU A 73 2.71 -12.68 -15.68
N ASP A 74 2.12 -12.01 -16.67
CA ASP A 74 2.02 -12.52 -18.05
C ASP A 74 3.43 -12.72 -18.65
N ILE A 75 4.34 -11.77 -18.50
CA ILE A 75 5.74 -11.88 -18.95
C ILE A 75 6.45 -13.04 -18.25
N TYR A 76 6.21 -13.24 -16.97
CA TYR A 76 6.77 -14.38 -16.24
C TYR A 76 6.23 -15.71 -16.80
N LEU A 77 4.91 -15.84 -16.95
CA LEU A 77 4.28 -17.06 -17.47
C LEU A 77 4.73 -17.35 -18.91
N MET A 78 4.84 -16.34 -19.76
CA MET A 78 5.39 -16.51 -21.12
C MET A 78 6.82 -17.07 -21.08
N SER A 79 7.63 -16.69 -20.09
CA SER A 79 9.00 -17.20 -19.98
C SER A 79 9.10 -18.65 -19.50
N ARG A 80 8.03 -19.18 -18.89
CA ARG A 80 7.92 -20.59 -18.48
C ARG A 80 7.58 -21.53 -19.65
N GLY A 81 7.06 -21.00 -20.75
CA GLY A 81 6.56 -21.78 -21.86
C GLY A 81 5.18 -22.40 -21.61
N ALA A 82 4.95 -23.60 -22.12
CA ALA A 82 3.66 -24.27 -22.00
C ALA A 82 3.38 -24.70 -20.55
N CYS A 83 2.28 -24.18 -19.98
CA CYS A 83 1.80 -24.49 -18.64
C CYS A 83 0.34 -24.91 -18.67
N LYS A 84 -0.07 -25.78 -17.75
CA LYS A 84 -1.47 -26.13 -17.50
C LYS A 84 -2.09 -25.14 -16.52
N LYS A 85 -3.41 -25.05 -16.51
CA LYS A 85 -4.13 -24.16 -15.58
C LYS A 85 -3.95 -24.55 -14.11
N GLU A 86 -3.79 -25.83 -13.87
CA GLU A 86 -3.60 -26.41 -12.53
C GLU A 86 -2.15 -26.31 -12.03
N ASP A 87 -1.22 -25.92 -12.91
CA ASP A 87 0.17 -25.76 -12.50
C ASP A 87 0.31 -24.61 -11.48
N PRO A 88 1.29 -24.73 -10.55
CA PRO A 88 1.55 -23.68 -9.58
C PRO A 88 1.91 -22.38 -10.29
N LEU A 89 1.35 -21.27 -9.83
CA LEU A 89 1.67 -19.93 -10.36
C LEU A 89 3.18 -19.67 -10.22
N PHE A 90 3.77 -20.01 -9.08
CA PHE A 90 5.19 -19.87 -8.83
C PHE A 90 5.87 -21.24 -8.69
N SER A 91 6.72 -21.54 -9.68
CA SER A 91 7.41 -22.81 -9.75
C SER A 91 8.92 -22.69 -9.49
N SER A 92 9.52 -23.80 -9.15
CA SER A 92 10.98 -23.93 -9.03
C SER A 92 11.62 -23.93 -10.42
N THR A 93 12.76 -23.25 -10.55
CA THR A 93 13.62 -23.22 -11.73
C THR A 93 14.91 -24.04 -11.54
N GLY A 94 15.01 -24.78 -10.42
CA GLY A 94 16.20 -25.60 -10.15
C GLY A 94 16.13 -26.95 -10.83
N ASN A 95 17.28 -27.48 -11.29
CA ASN A 95 17.39 -28.68 -12.11
C ASN A 95 16.66 -29.91 -11.54
N ARG A 96 16.64 -30.10 -10.20
CA ARG A 96 16.00 -31.27 -9.55
C ARG A 96 14.49 -31.15 -9.35
N ALA A 97 13.97 -29.94 -9.36
CA ALA A 97 12.57 -29.65 -9.04
C ALA A 97 11.94 -28.67 -10.01
N ASN A 98 12.45 -28.66 -11.25
CA ASN A 98 11.97 -27.73 -12.28
C ASN A 98 10.47 -27.91 -12.51
N GLY A 99 9.72 -26.79 -12.53
CA GLY A 99 8.27 -26.79 -12.68
C GLY A 99 7.47 -27.15 -11.42
N CYS A 100 8.10 -27.72 -10.37
CA CYS A 100 7.41 -28.05 -9.15
C CYS A 100 7.02 -26.80 -8.34
N ARG A 101 5.94 -26.90 -7.55
CA ARG A 101 5.50 -25.86 -6.62
C ARG A 101 6.62 -25.50 -5.63
N LEU A 102 6.83 -24.21 -5.42
CA LEU A 102 7.74 -23.73 -4.37
C LEU A 102 7.19 -24.06 -2.99
N THR A 103 8.07 -24.42 -2.06
CA THR A 103 7.74 -24.55 -0.64
C THR A 103 7.83 -23.20 0.07
N GLU A 104 7.13 -23.03 1.19
CA GLU A 104 7.23 -21.81 2.00
C GLU A 104 8.68 -21.46 2.40
N PRO A 105 9.52 -22.40 2.85
CA PRO A 105 10.93 -22.13 3.12
C PRO A 105 11.70 -21.67 1.88
N SER A 106 11.37 -22.19 0.69
CA SER A 106 12.01 -21.78 -0.56
C SER A 106 11.62 -20.35 -0.92
N ILE A 107 10.34 -19.98 -0.80
CA ILE A 107 9.85 -18.62 -1.02
C ILE A 107 10.51 -17.65 -0.02
N SER A 108 10.55 -18.02 1.26
CA SER A 108 11.20 -17.22 2.30
C SER A 108 12.67 -16.93 1.97
N ARG A 109 13.41 -17.97 1.56
CA ARG A 109 14.81 -17.86 1.17
C ARG A 109 15.01 -16.98 -0.08
N ILE A 110 14.13 -17.11 -1.09
CA ILE A 110 14.15 -16.27 -2.28
C ILE A 110 13.98 -14.80 -1.90
N ILE A 111 12.97 -14.49 -1.09
CA ILE A 111 12.72 -13.12 -0.62
C ILE A 111 13.90 -12.57 0.17
N LYS A 112 14.48 -13.38 1.07
CA LYS A 112 15.68 -13.00 1.84
C LYS A 112 16.87 -12.69 0.92
N ASN A 113 17.08 -13.50 -0.11
CA ASN A 113 18.14 -13.27 -1.08
C ASN A 113 17.91 -11.99 -1.88
N VAL A 114 16.67 -11.68 -2.26
CA VAL A 114 16.32 -10.41 -2.93
C VAL A 114 16.66 -9.21 -2.03
N PHE A 115 16.31 -9.26 -0.75
CA PHE A 115 16.70 -8.22 0.20
C PHE A 115 18.23 -8.04 0.25
N LYS A 116 18.96 -9.15 0.36
CA LYS A 116 20.41 -9.14 0.42
C LYS A 116 21.04 -8.54 -0.84
N THR A 117 20.58 -8.95 -2.01
CA THR A 117 21.05 -8.41 -3.31
C THR A 117 20.77 -6.90 -3.42
N ALA A 118 19.67 -6.43 -2.84
CA ALA A 118 19.31 -5.01 -2.78
C ALA A 118 20.10 -4.21 -1.71
N GLY A 119 21.06 -4.83 -1.02
CA GLY A 119 21.86 -4.18 0.01
C GLY A 119 21.24 -4.21 1.43
N TYR A 120 20.15 -4.93 1.64
CA TYR A 120 19.48 -5.04 2.93
C TYR A 120 19.76 -6.41 3.58
N ASP A 121 20.95 -6.59 4.15
CA ASP A 121 21.32 -7.81 4.88
C ASP A 121 20.99 -7.67 6.37
N CYS A 122 19.72 -7.83 6.70
CA CYS A 122 19.20 -7.74 8.06
C CYS A 122 18.28 -8.93 8.36
N ASP A 123 18.51 -9.61 9.50
CA ASP A 123 17.73 -10.79 9.88
C ASP A 123 16.26 -10.51 10.17
N LYS A 124 15.93 -9.28 10.53
CA LYS A 124 14.56 -8.85 10.79
C LYS A 124 13.74 -8.67 9.51
N LEU A 125 14.38 -8.52 8.34
CA LEU A 125 13.69 -8.37 7.07
C LEU A 125 13.28 -9.73 6.52
N THR A 126 11.98 -9.94 6.41
CA THR A 126 11.35 -11.19 5.98
C THR A 126 10.21 -10.90 4.99
N ALA A 127 9.59 -11.94 4.45
CA ALA A 127 8.38 -11.77 3.64
C ALA A 127 7.26 -11.04 4.39
N HIS A 128 7.19 -11.19 5.72
CA HIS A 128 6.22 -10.45 6.54
C HIS A 128 6.48 -8.95 6.50
N SER A 129 7.75 -8.53 6.39
CA SER A 129 8.12 -7.12 6.25
C SER A 129 7.56 -6.49 4.96
N LEU A 130 7.49 -7.25 3.84
CA LEU A 130 6.86 -6.76 2.60
C LEU A 130 5.37 -6.49 2.78
N ARG A 131 4.66 -7.39 3.45
CA ARG A 131 3.26 -7.21 3.78
C ARG A 131 3.04 -6.04 4.75
N HIS A 132 3.92 -5.89 5.73
CA HIS A 132 3.89 -4.75 6.63
C HIS A 132 4.08 -3.43 5.84
N THR A 133 5.05 -3.41 4.91
CA THR A 133 5.26 -2.28 4.01
C THR A 133 4.02 -1.97 3.18
N SER A 134 3.34 -2.99 2.62
CA SER A 134 2.09 -2.83 1.87
C SER A 134 1.04 -2.07 2.69
N ASN A 135 0.78 -2.52 3.91
CA ASN A 135 -0.21 -1.90 4.79
C ASN A 135 0.18 -0.48 5.20
N THR A 136 1.47 -0.27 5.51
CA THR A 136 2.00 1.06 5.85
C THR A 136 1.86 2.05 4.69
N LEU A 137 2.19 1.62 3.47
CA LEU A 137 2.04 2.45 2.28
C LEU A 137 0.57 2.79 2.01
N LEU A 138 -0.34 1.82 2.17
CA LEU A 138 -1.76 2.03 2.01
C LEU A 138 -2.30 3.04 3.04
N PHE A 139 -1.88 2.92 4.29
CA PHE A 139 -2.24 3.85 5.36
C PHE A 139 -1.68 5.26 5.08
N LYS A 140 -0.39 5.37 4.69
CA LYS A 140 0.25 6.65 4.31
C LYS A 140 -0.40 7.30 3.07
N ALA A 141 -1.03 6.50 2.21
CA ALA A 141 -1.83 7.00 1.09
C ALA A 141 -3.21 7.54 1.51
N GLY A 142 -3.52 7.57 2.81
CA GLY A 142 -4.76 8.14 3.35
C GLY A 142 -5.93 7.14 3.48
N ALA A 143 -5.66 5.84 3.32
CA ALA A 143 -6.69 4.83 3.55
C ALA A 143 -7.05 4.76 5.05
N ASP A 144 -8.35 4.62 5.35
CA ASP A 144 -8.83 4.39 6.70
C ASP A 144 -8.39 3.01 7.25
N LEU A 145 -8.49 2.86 8.57
CA LEU A 145 -8.07 1.64 9.25
C LEU A 145 -8.84 0.40 8.78
N TYR A 146 -10.14 0.55 8.49
CA TYR A 146 -10.97 -0.54 8.00
C TYR A 146 -10.49 -1.02 6.63
N THR A 147 -10.15 -0.10 5.75
CA THR A 147 -9.58 -0.41 4.42
C THR A 147 -8.25 -1.13 4.55
N VAL A 148 -7.36 -0.69 5.46
CA VAL A 148 -6.07 -1.37 5.74
C VAL A 148 -6.30 -2.76 6.32
N GLN A 149 -7.22 -2.92 7.28
CA GLN A 149 -7.59 -4.21 7.86
C GLN A 149 -8.09 -5.19 6.79
N ARG A 150 -8.98 -4.73 5.93
CA ARG A 150 -9.53 -5.53 4.83
C ARG A 150 -8.44 -5.91 3.82
N HIS A 151 -7.58 -4.96 3.42
CA HIS A 151 -6.44 -5.23 2.53
C HIS A 151 -5.49 -6.25 3.15
N ALA A 152 -5.19 -6.09 4.43
CA ALA A 152 -4.37 -7.01 5.19
C ALA A 152 -5.06 -8.35 5.45
N ARG A 153 -6.36 -8.47 5.26
CA ARG A 153 -7.11 -9.70 5.61
C ARG A 153 -6.82 -10.13 7.06
N HIS A 154 -6.85 -9.16 8.00
CA HIS A 154 -6.68 -9.41 9.42
C HIS A 154 -8.02 -9.78 10.05
N ALA A 155 -8.10 -10.95 10.67
CA ALA A 155 -9.28 -11.38 11.42
C ALA A 155 -9.48 -10.53 12.69
N ASP A 156 -8.39 -10.13 13.34
CA ASP A 156 -8.39 -9.31 14.55
C ASP A 156 -8.00 -7.85 14.21
N PRO A 157 -8.88 -6.86 14.47
CA PRO A 157 -8.61 -5.44 14.28
C PRO A 157 -7.36 -4.95 15.03
N LYS A 158 -7.07 -5.49 16.21
CA LYS A 158 -5.88 -5.13 17.01
C LYS A 158 -4.58 -5.29 16.23
N THR A 159 -4.51 -6.25 15.31
CA THR A 159 -3.34 -6.45 14.46
C THR A 159 -3.11 -5.27 13.50
N THR A 160 -4.15 -4.47 13.24
CA THR A 160 -4.08 -3.31 12.35
C THR A 160 -3.82 -2.00 13.11
N GLU A 161 -4.13 -1.96 14.41
CA GLU A 161 -3.93 -0.77 15.27
C GLU A 161 -2.46 -0.32 15.35
N ILE A 162 -1.51 -1.24 15.15
CA ILE A 162 -0.08 -0.91 15.10
C ILE A 162 0.26 0.13 14.02
N TYR A 163 -0.53 0.18 12.93
CA TYR A 163 -0.35 1.17 11.87
C TYR A 163 -0.85 2.56 12.25
N LEU A 164 -1.86 2.66 13.13
CA LEU A 164 -2.31 3.92 13.73
C LEU A 164 -1.18 4.54 14.54
N HIS A 165 -0.63 3.79 15.49
CA HIS A 165 0.42 4.31 16.37
C HIS A 165 1.69 4.74 15.61
N ALA A 166 2.05 4.05 14.53
CA ALA A 166 3.22 4.40 13.74
C ALA A 166 3.01 5.68 12.92
N ALA A 167 1.82 5.89 12.37
CA ALA A 167 1.51 7.07 11.56
C ALA A 167 1.11 8.28 12.42
N ASP A 168 0.41 8.07 13.53
CA ASP A 168 0.06 9.12 14.47
C ASP A 168 1.32 9.80 15.00
N ARG A 169 2.37 9.04 15.32
CA ARG A 169 3.61 9.60 15.84
C ARG A 169 4.45 10.35 14.78
N GLU A 170 4.42 9.93 13.51
CA GLU A 170 5.10 10.66 12.42
C GLU A 170 4.37 11.98 12.05
N ASN A 171 3.04 12.01 12.19
CA ASN A 171 2.20 13.17 11.88
C ASN A 171 1.76 13.93 13.13
N ASP A 172 2.14 13.44 14.31
CA ASP A 172 1.79 14.05 15.58
C ASP A 172 2.48 15.41 15.71
N ARG A 173 1.68 16.47 15.77
CA ARG A 173 2.10 17.84 16.03
C ARG A 173 1.66 18.30 17.39
N SER A 174 1.37 17.38 18.30
CA SER A 174 0.86 17.71 19.63
C SER A 174 1.79 18.67 20.36
N GLU A 175 3.09 18.42 20.32
CA GLU A 175 4.08 19.28 20.96
C GLU A 175 4.10 20.68 20.34
N GLN A 176 4.01 20.77 19.01
CA GLN A 176 3.94 22.06 18.32
C GLN A 176 2.63 22.78 18.63
N GLN A 177 1.50 22.09 18.64
CA GLN A 177 0.20 22.68 18.98
C GLN A 177 0.20 23.19 20.44
N ILE A 178 0.81 22.46 21.36
CA ILE A 178 0.98 22.89 22.75
C ILE A 178 1.89 24.13 22.81
N TYR A 179 3.02 24.11 22.10
CA TYR A 179 3.93 25.25 22.02
C TYR A 179 3.22 26.49 21.47
N ASP A 180 2.50 26.35 20.35
CA ASP A 180 1.75 27.44 19.73
C ASP A 180 0.69 28.01 20.68
N ARG A 181 0.01 27.12 21.44
CA ARG A 181 -0.99 27.54 22.43
C ARG A 181 -0.41 28.30 23.61
N ILE A 182 0.82 27.98 24.01
CA ILE A 182 1.49 28.61 25.16
C ILE A 182 2.18 29.90 24.73
N PHE A 183 2.84 29.90 23.58
CA PHE A 183 3.80 30.94 23.20
C PHE A 183 3.32 31.83 22.04
N GLU A 184 2.41 31.38 21.18
CA GLU A 184 1.73 32.24 20.24
C GLU A 184 0.49 32.78 20.92
N PRO A 185 0.42 34.12 21.22
CA PRO A 185 -0.82 34.74 21.67
C PRO A 185 -1.86 34.51 20.57
N GLU A 186 -3.11 34.23 21.02
CA GLU A 186 -4.24 34.05 20.10
C GLU A 186 -4.10 35.04 18.93
N LYS A 187 -3.81 34.53 17.75
CA LYS A 187 -3.99 35.36 16.53
C LYS A 187 -5.43 35.79 16.60
N LYS A 188 -5.66 37.03 17.00
CA LYS A 188 -7.00 37.61 16.96
C LYS A 188 -7.52 37.25 15.58
N ASP A 189 -8.63 36.54 15.55
CA ASP A 189 -9.26 36.20 14.30
C ASP A 189 -9.73 37.50 13.66
N VAL A 190 -8.80 38.14 12.93
CA VAL A 190 -9.01 39.45 12.29
C VAL A 190 -10.28 39.43 11.46
N ALA A 191 -10.63 38.28 10.90
CA ALA A 191 -11.87 38.11 10.14
C ALA A 191 -13.09 38.16 11.06
N LYS A 192 -13.01 37.57 12.26
CA LYS A 192 -14.08 37.57 13.26
C LYS A 192 -14.24 38.94 13.90
N GLU A 193 -13.13 39.61 14.20
CA GLU A 193 -13.11 40.97 14.73
C GLU A 193 -13.65 41.97 13.66
N ALA A 194 -13.21 41.87 12.42
CA ALA A 194 -13.72 42.65 11.31
C ALA A 194 -15.22 42.42 11.07
N TYR A 195 -15.68 41.17 11.12
CA TYR A 195 -17.09 40.84 10.97
C TYR A 195 -17.95 41.42 12.10
N SER A 196 -17.46 41.33 13.34
CA SER A 196 -18.14 41.95 14.50
C SER A 196 -18.25 43.48 14.40
N LEU A 197 -17.14 44.11 13.94
CA LEU A 197 -17.14 45.57 13.74
C LEU A 197 -18.10 45.98 12.60
N ILE A 198 -18.15 45.24 11.51
CA ILE A 198 -19.04 45.50 10.37
C ILE A 198 -20.54 45.36 10.78
N GLN A 199 -20.86 44.36 11.60
CA GLN A 199 -22.23 44.15 12.09
C GLN A 199 -22.74 45.31 12.98
N GLY A 200 -21.83 46.02 13.63
CA GLY A 200 -22.18 47.19 14.46
C GLY A 200 -22.39 48.46 13.66
N LEU A 201 -22.12 48.48 12.35
CA LEU A 201 -22.26 49.66 11.48
C LEU A 201 -23.68 49.75 10.89
N SER A 202 -24.12 50.98 10.58
CA SER A 202 -25.35 51.23 9.81
C SER A 202 -25.21 50.69 8.37
N GLU A 203 -26.32 50.39 7.70
CA GLU A 203 -26.32 49.89 6.30
C GLU A 203 -25.52 50.77 5.35
N ALA A 204 -25.59 52.11 5.50
CA ALA A 204 -24.82 53.06 4.66
C ALA A 204 -23.30 52.94 4.88
N GLU A 205 -22.89 52.68 6.13
CA GLU A 205 -21.47 52.48 6.49
C GLU A 205 -20.96 51.11 6.02
N GLN A 206 -21.78 50.06 6.14
CA GLN A 206 -21.46 48.72 5.63
C GLN A 206 -21.22 48.77 4.08
N GLN A 207 -22.03 49.50 3.35
CA GLN A 207 -21.87 49.69 1.91
C GLN A 207 -20.55 50.40 1.57
N LYS A 208 -20.15 51.41 2.34
CA LYS A 208 -18.86 52.08 2.17
C LYS A 208 -17.66 51.16 2.40
N VAL A 209 -17.72 50.36 3.46
CA VAL A 209 -16.68 49.34 3.75
C VAL A 209 -16.60 48.32 2.62
N LEU A 210 -17.74 47.86 2.11
CA LEU A 210 -17.79 46.88 1.02
C LEU A 210 -17.21 47.43 -0.29
N SER A 211 -17.47 48.72 -0.59
CA SER A 211 -16.89 49.37 -1.75
C SER A 211 -15.37 49.51 -1.65
N TYR A 212 -14.88 49.88 -0.47
CA TYR A 212 -13.44 49.99 -0.20
C TYR A 212 -12.70 48.65 -0.33
N ILE A 213 -13.28 47.56 0.18
CA ILE A 213 -12.73 46.20 0.02
C ILE A 213 -12.70 45.77 -1.44
N LYS A 214 -13.73 46.12 -2.22
CA LYS A 214 -13.76 45.85 -3.67
C LYS A 214 -12.69 46.60 -4.46
N GLU A 215 -12.39 47.85 -4.06
CA GLU A 215 -11.30 48.60 -4.65
C GLU A 215 -9.93 48.03 -4.33
N LEU A 216 -9.69 47.66 -3.08
CA LEU A 216 -8.44 46.99 -2.66
C LEU A 216 -8.19 45.67 -3.41
N LYS A 217 -9.24 44.89 -3.65
CA LYS A 217 -9.13 43.64 -4.43
C LYS A 217 -8.81 43.84 -5.91
N LYS A 218 -9.04 45.04 -6.48
CA LYS A 218 -8.68 45.36 -7.86
C LYS A 218 -7.25 45.88 -7.99
N ALA A 219 -6.64 46.29 -6.87
CA ALA A 219 -5.28 46.85 -6.83
C ALA A 219 -4.18 45.81 -6.50
N ILE A 220 -4.58 44.54 -6.19
CA ILE A 220 -3.72 43.37 -5.97
C ILE A 220 -3.84 42.44 -7.17
#